data_71d509a97acb0aa125440f289cfea382
#
_entry.id   71d509a97acb0aa125440f289cfea382
#
_cell.length_a   1.000
_cell.length_b   1.000
_cell.length_c   1.000
_cell.angle_alpha   90.00
_cell.angle_beta   90.00
_cell.angle_gamma   90.00
#
_symmetry.space_group_name_H-M   'P 1'
#
loop_
_entity.id
_entity.type
_entity.pdbx_description
1 polymer ?
#
loop_
_entity_poly.entity_id
_entity_poly.type
_entity_poly.pdbx_seq_one_letter_code
_entity_poly.pdbx_strand_id
1 'polypeptide(L)'
;MIVCPACRTANDEGAQVCASCGRSLEPAASYLTPVRRAPGARSHIEDVPPTGPSRWGAFIVLGAVVLVAVGAGAWMLFRPDPCRGTNFSSANFGYCLTVPEGWTAERARFGSSVELDQFAVPSQGATVIVEAVDLELGADLGGFADFVRQKDKTAGLKPGPGTITEIDGVTAQVWDITVASEAGTTYQLREVVVVKDQVGWRITLNDVADNFDDHAANFQAMLRSWRFR
;
A
#
# COMPACT_ATOMS: atom_id res chain seq x y z
N MET A 1 -23.34 -26.90 12.28
CA MET A 1 -23.20 -25.44 12.30
C MET A 1 -21.74 -25.09 12.05
N ILE A 2 -21.42 -24.31 11.01
CA ILE A 2 -20.06 -23.91 10.63
C ILE A 2 -19.88 -22.44 11.00
N VAL A 3 -18.82 -22.11 11.73
CA VAL A 3 -18.48 -20.72 12.07
C VAL A 3 -17.54 -20.16 11.03
N CYS A 4 -17.90 -19.03 10.43
CA CYS A 4 -17.04 -18.37 9.43
C CYS A 4 -15.73 -17.89 10.08
N PRO A 5 -14.56 -18.27 9.54
CA PRO A 5 -13.27 -17.86 10.12
C PRO A 5 -13.00 -16.36 9.95
N ALA A 6 -13.67 -15.69 9.02
CA ALA A 6 -13.46 -14.27 8.73
C ALA A 6 -14.33 -13.33 9.59
N CYS A 7 -15.63 -13.61 9.75
CA CYS A 7 -16.57 -12.73 10.45
C CYS A 7 -17.21 -13.36 11.70
N ARG A 8 -16.86 -14.61 12.02
CA ARG A 8 -17.36 -15.40 13.16
C ARG A 8 -18.88 -15.61 13.19
N THR A 9 -19.57 -15.37 12.07
CA THR A 9 -20.99 -15.66 11.95
C THR A 9 -21.21 -17.17 11.85
N ALA A 10 -22.18 -17.69 12.60
CA ALA A 10 -22.61 -19.09 12.50
C ALA A 10 -23.45 -19.27 11.23
N ASN A 11 -23.16 -20.31 10.45
CA ASN A 11 -23.85 -20.69 9.22
C ASN A 11 -24.35 -22.12 9.33
N ASP A 12 -25.28 -22.50 8.50
CA ASP A 12 -25.84 -23.85 8.46
C ASP A 12 -24.77 -24.87 8.04
N GLU A 13 -24.92 -26.11 8.51
CA GLU A 13 -24.04 -27.22 8.17
C GLU A 13 -24.22 -27.55 6.67
N GLY A 14 -23.15 -27.35 5.89
CA GLY A 14 -23.20 -27.51 4.41
C GLY A 14 -23.29 -26.18 3.64
N ALA A 15 -23.34 -25.03 4.31
CA ALA A 15 -23.23 -23.74 3.63
C ALA A 15 -21.85 -23.60 2.95
N GLN A 16 -21.84 -23.35 1.63
CA GLN A 16 -20.62 -23.17 0.86
C GLN A 16 -20.07 -21.75 0.96
N VAL A 17 -20.93 -20.78 1.29
CA VAL A 17 -20.58 -19.37 1.44
C VAL A 17 -21.20 -18.83 2.70
N CYS A 18 -20.50 -17.92 3.38
CA CYS A 18 -20.99 -17.24 4.57
C CYS A 18 -22.13 -16.29 4.23
N ALA A 19 -23.30 -16.46 4.88
CA ALA A 19 -24.46 -15.61 4.67
C ALA A 19 -24.24 -14.13 5.05
N SER A 20 -23.25 -13.85 5.89
CA SER A 20 -22.96 -12.49 6.38
C SER A 20 -21.91 -11.76 5.55
N CYS A 21 -20.80 -12.43 5.14
CA CYS A 21 -19.68 -11.76 4.47
C CYS A 21 -19.36 -12.32 3.07
N GLY A 22 -20.13 -13.32 2.57
CA GLY A 22 -19.96 -13.90 1.24
C GLY A 22 -18.70 -14.76 1.05
N ARG A 23 -17.87 -14.96 2.08
CA ARG A 23 -16.64 -15.77 1.96
C ARG A 23 -16.97 -17.26 1.86
N SER A 24 -16.22 -17.99 1.01
CA SER A 24 -16.32 -19.45 0.91
C SER A 24 -15.98 -20.11 2.26
N LEU A 25 -16.81 -21.09 2.65
CA LEU A 25 -16.67 -21.88 3.87
C LEU A 25 -16.11 -23.28 3.60
N GLU A 26 -15.81 -23.61 2.33
CA GLU A 26 -15.16 -24.88 2.02
C GLU A 26 -13.77 -24.92 2.63
N PRO A 27 -13.44 -25.97 3.39
CA PRO A 27 -12.05 -26.19 3.83
C PRO A 27 -11.19 -26.39 2.58
N ALA A 28 -10.11 -25.62 2.47
CA ALA A 28 -9.12 -25.80 1.42
C ALA A 28 -8.70 -27.29 1.40
N ALA A 29 -9.18 -28.03 0.43
CA ALA A 29 -8.82 -29.42 0.25
C ALA A 29 -7.32 -29.48 0.00
N SER A 30 -6.59 -30.00 0.98
CA SER A 30 -5.16 -30.26 0.86
C SER A 30 -4.95 -31.28 -0.24
N TYR A 31 -4.60 -30.83 -1.42
CA TYR A 31 -4.11 -31.70 -2.50
C TYR A 31 -2.71 -32.20 -2.17
N LEU A 32 -2.63 -33.08 -1.16
CA LEU A 32 -1.48 -33.95 -0.98
C LEU A 32 -1.78 -35.23 -1.76
N THR A 33 -1.50 -35.22 -3.05
CA THR A 33 -1.45 -36.43 -3.85
C THR A 33 -0.18 -37.18 -3.43
N PRO A 34 -0.29 -38.40 -2.88
CA PRO A 34 0.92 -39.18 -2.58
C PRO A 34 1.50 -39.63 -3.93
N VAL A 35 2.72 -39.11 -4.20
CA VAL A 35 3.53 -39.60 -5.33
C VAL A 35 3.86 -41.08 -5.05
N ARG A 36 3.17 -41.99 -5.76
CA ARG A 36 3.47 -43.39 -5.77
C ARG A 36 4.84 -43.60 -6.41
N ARG A 37 5.87 -43.82 -5.59
CA ARG A 37 7.18 -44.28 -6.08
C ARG A 37 7.01 -45.63 -6.76
N ALA A 38 7.32 -45.67 -8.06
CA ALA A 38 7.50 -46.94 -8.77
C ALA A 38 8.71 -47.71 -8.19
N PRO A 39 8.57 -49.01 -7.90
CA PRO A 39 9.70 -49.80 -7.47
C PRO A 39 10.52 -50.20 -8.69
N GLY A 40 11.84 -49.92 -8.66
CA GLY A 40 12.83 -50.57 -9.49
C GLY A 40 13.48 -49.74 -10.60
N ALA A 41 14.29 -48.80 -10.25
CA ALA A 41 15.47 -48.45 -11.05
C ALA A 41 16.68 -48.44 -10.11
N ARG A 42 17.43 -49.56 -10.13
CA ARG A 42 18.78 -49.57 -9.54
C ARG A 42 19.67 -48.73 -10.47
N SER A 43 19.90 -47.48 -10.12
CA SER A 43 20.98 -46.71 -10.71
C SER A 43 22.30 -47.28 -10.18
N HIS A 44 23.10 -47.79 -11.10
CA HIS A 44 24.52 -48.03 -10.89
C HIS A 44 25.14 -46.69 -10.48
N ILE A 45 25.41 -46.53 -9.20
CA ILE A 45 26.29 -45.44 -8.72
C ILE A 45 27.70 -45.93 -9.01
N GLU A 46 28.29 -45.40 -10.07
CA GLU A 46 29.74 -45.46 -10.27
C GLU A 46 30.38 -44.75 -9.07
N ASP A 47 31.22 -45.47 -8.34
CA ASP A 47 32.01 -44.96 -7.23
C ASP A 47 32.99 -43.89 -7.76
N VAL A 48 32.51 -42.63 -7.80
CA VAL A 48 33.37 -41.48 -7.95
C VAL A 48 34.08 -41.26 -6.61
N PRO A 49 35.42 -41.39 -6.54
CA PRO A 49 36.13 -41.15 -5.29
C PRO A 49 35.81 -39.72 -4.82
N PRO A 50 35.51 -39.53 -3.52
CA PRO A 50 35.24 -38.22 -2.99
C PRO A 50 36.49 -37.34 -3.10
N THR A 51 36.50 -36.47 -4.10
CA THR A 51 37.45 -35.37 -4.13
C THR A 51 37.04 -34.44 -2.98
N GLY A 52 37.60 -34.67 -1.79
CA GLY A 52 37.38 -33.82 -0.66
C GLY A 52 37.68 -32.36 -1.06
N PRO A 53 36.85 -31.39 -0.64
CA PRO A 53 37.10 -29.99 -0.94
C PRO A 53 38.50 -29.64 -0.41
N SER A 54 39.35 -29.15 -1.32
CA SER A 54 40.69 -28.73 -0.90
C SER A 54 40.51 -27.69 0.23
N ARG A 55 41.30 -27.78 1.28
CA ARG A 55 41.21 -26.86 2.44
C ARG A 55 41.23 -25.39 1.97
N TRP A 56 41.87 -25.10 0.85
CA TRP A 56 41.89 -23.78 0.23
C TRP A 56 40.51 -23.35 -0.33
N GLY A 57 39.73 -24.28 -0.91
CA GLY A 57 38.36 -24.00 -1.39
C GLY A 57 37.43 -23.62 -0.27
N ALA A 58 37.56 -24.26 0.90
CA ALA A 58 36.75 -23.95 2.08
C ALA A 58 37.02 -22.52 2.61
N PHE A 59 38.29 -22.07 2.59
CA PHE A 59 38.63 -20.71 3.01
C PHE A 59 38.15 -19.64 2.03
N ILE A 60 38.13 -19.92 0.72
CA ILE A 60 37.61 -18.99 -0.29
C ILE A 60 36.09 -18.82 -0.11
N VAL A 61 35.34 -19.91 0.09
CA VAL A 61 33.89 -19.87 0.31
C VAL A 61 33.57 -19.14 1.60
N LEU A 62 34.29 -19.44 2.69
CA LEU A 62 34.09 -18.76 3.98
C LEU A 62 34.38 -17.25 3.86
N GLY A 63 35.45 -16.87 3.19
CA GLY A 63 35.80 -15.47 2.93
C GLY A 63 34.73 -14.73 2.13
N ALA A 64 34.16 -15.36 1.10
CA ALA A 64 33.09 -14.79 0.30
C ALA A 64 31.82 -14.60 1.11
N VAL A 65 31.42 -15.57 1.95
CA VAL A 65 30.26 -15.46 2.82
C VAL A 65 30.42 -14.33 3.85
N VAL A 66 31.61 -14.21 4.44
CA VAL A 66 31.88 -13.11 5.39
C VAL A 66 31.84 -11.75 4.70
N LEU A 67 32.41 -11.62 3.49
CA LEU A 67 32.35 -10.36 2.73
C LEU A 67 30.93 -9.98 2.34
N VAL A 68 30.08 -10.93 1.93
CA VAL A 68 28.67 -10.70 1.65
C VAL A 68 27.90 -10.29 2.92
N ALA A 69 28.15 -10.96 4.04
CA ALA A 69 27.52 -10.65 5.31
C ALA A 69 27.91 -9.25 5.84
N VAL A 70 29.21 -8.92 5.75
CA VAL A 70 29.72 -7.58 6.14
C VAL A 70 29.20 -6.51 5.18
N GLY A 71 29.18 -6.77 3.87
CA GLY A 71 28.62 -5.87 2.88
C GLY A 71 27.13 -5.62 3.06
N ALA A 72 26.36 -6.67 3.31
CA ALA A 72 24.92 -6.56 3.58
C ALA A 72 24.64 -5.84 4.92
N GLY A 73 25.43 -6.14 5.95
CA GLY A 73 25.33 -5.46 7.24
C GLY A 73 25.70 -3.97 7.15
N ALA A 74 26.78 -3.64 6.45
CA ALA A 74 27.16 -2.25 6.19
C ALA A 74 26.08 -1.53 5.38
N TRP A 75 25.53 -2.17 4.34
CA TRP A 75 24.47 -1.57 3.54
C TRP A 75 23.19 -1.30 4.33
N MET A 76 22.83 -2.19 5.31
CA MET A 76 21.72 -1.96 6.23
C MET A 76 21.97 -0.80 7.19
N LEU A 77 23.22 -0.65 7.69
CA LEU A 77 23.59 0.42 8.62
C LEU A 77 23.72 1.79 7.93
N PHE A 78 24.05 1.80 6.63
CA PHE A 78 24.22 3.04 5.84
C PHE A 78 23.04 3.35 4.93
N ARG A 79 21.92 2.63 5.03
CA ARG A 79 20.69 3.04 4.32
C ARG A 79 20.32 4.45 4.77
N PRO A 80 20.30 5.43 3.86
CA PRO A 80 19.83 6.76 4.22
C PRO A 80 18.37 6.65 4.65
N ASP A 81 18.01 7.29 5.75
CA ASP A 81 16.63 7.41 6.17
C ASP A 81 15.84 8.10 5.03
N PRO A 82 14.83 7.45 4.44
CA PRO A 82 14.04 8.04 3.36
C PRO A 82 13.36 9.34 3.79
N CYS A 83 13.12 9.52 5.10
CA CYS A 83 12.50 10.71 5.66
C CYS A 83 13.50 11.83 5.99
N ARG A 84 14.78 11.65 5.65
CA ARG A 84 15.78 12.69 5.91
C ARG A 84 15.48 13.96 5.10
N GLY A 85 15.27 15.07 5.82
CA GLY A 85 14.95 16.37 5.20
C GLY A 85 13.45 16.64 5.04
N THR A 86 12.58 15.72 5.45
CA THR A 86 11.13 15.98 5.62
C THR A 86 10.85 16.52 7.01
N ASN A 87 9.74 17.26 7.17
CA ASN A 87 9.32 17.81 8.46
C ASN A 87 8.08 17.08 9.06
N PHE A 88 7.53 16.10 8.33
CA PHE A 88 6.43 15.26 8.80
C PHE A 88 6.71 13.80 8.49
N SER A 89 6.37 12.93 9.43
CA SER A 89 6.41 11.48 9.26
C SER A 89 5.14 10.88 9.87
N SER A 90 4.36 10.19 9.04
CA SER A 90 3.17 9.48 9.49
C SER A 90 3.56 8.36 10.44
N ALA A 91 2.88 8.30 11.59
CA ALA A 91 3.08 7.23 12.55
C ALA A 91 2.36 5.94 12.14
N ASN A 92 1.30 6.05 11.32
CA ASN A 92 0.38 4.95 11.05
C ASN A 92 0.50 4.41 9.62
N PHE A 93 0.90 5.26 8.65
CA PHE A 93 0.74 4.94 7.23
C PHE A 93 2.06 4.76 6.46
N GLY A 94 3.20 4.72 7.14
CA GLY A 94 4.46 4.36 6.51
C GLY A 94 4.95 5.32 5.41
N TYR A 95 4.72 6.64 5.57
CA TYR A 95 5.24 7.67 4.67
C TYR A 95 5.77 8.88 5.43
N CYS A 96 6.52 9.73 4.73
CA CYS A 96 6.93 11.05 5.20
C CYS A 96 6.90 12.04 4.03
N LEU A 97 6.72 13.32 4.37
CA LEU A 97 6.68 14.41 3.41
C LEU A 97 7.10 15.76 4.05
N THR A 98 7.26 16.77 3.22
CA THR A 98 7.46 18.15 3.69
C THR A 98 6.13 18.88 3.64
N VAL A 99 5.64 19.27 4.82
CA VAL A 99 4.46 20.13 4.98
C VAL A 99 4.89 21.56 4.64
N PRO A 100 4.23 22.25 3.69
CA PRO A 100 4.54 23.61 3.31
C PRO A 100 4.31 24.59 4.45
N GLU A 101 4.95 25.75 4.37
CA GLU A 101 4.73 26.84 5.32
C GLU A 101 3.25 27.29 5.31
N GLY A 102 2.72 27.58 6.49
CA GLY A 102 1.31 27.96 6.66
C GLY A 102 0.34 26.79 6.76
N TRP A 103 0.78 25.56 6.50
CA TRP A 103 -0.01 24.34 6.70
C TRP A 103 0.29 23.73 8.08
N THR A 104 -0.74 23.18 8.70
CA THR A 104 -0.62 22.43 9.95
C THR A 104 -0.93 20.96 9.70
N ALA A 105 -0.16 20.06 10.35
CA ALA A 105 -0.42 18.62 10.30
C ALA A 105 -1.16 18.19 11.55
N GLU A 106 -2.28 17.50 11.38
CA GLU A 106 -3.10 16.99 12.47
C GLU A 106 -3.42 15.52 12.23
N ARG A 107 -3.53 14.77 13.34
CA ARG A 107 -4.15 13.45 13.28
C ARG A 107 -5.65 13.65 13.39
N ALA A 108 -6.36 13.32 12.34
CA ALA A 108 -7.80 13.36 12.34
C ALA A 108 -8.38 11.94 12.48
N ARG A 109 -9.59 11.86 13.05
CA ARG A 109 -10.39 10.65 13.09
C ARG A 109 -11.71 10.93 12.42
N PHE A 110 -12.04 10.13 11.41
CA PHE A 110 -13.36 10.17 10.82
C PHE A 110 -14.26 9.18 11.59
N GLY A 111 -15.18 9.72 12.40
CA GLY A 111 -15.97 8.89 13.32
C GLY A 111 -15.08 8.26 14.41
N SER A 112 -15.44 7.08 14.87
CA SER A 112 -14.73 6.37 15.96
C SER A 112 -13.67 5.38 15.47
N SER A 113 -13.47 5.18 14.15
CA SER A 113 -12.78 4.01 13.64
C SER A 113 -11.74 4.21 12.52
N VAL A 114 -11.73 5.34 11.83
CA VAL A 114 -10.76 5.57 10.72
C VAL A 114 -9.74 6.62 11.15
N GLU A 115 -8.50 6.19 11.31
CA GLU A 115 -7.37 7.10 11.48
C GLU A 115 -6.98 7.64 10.11
N LEU A 116 -6.70 8.94 10.02
CA LEU A 116 -6.20 9.61 8.83
C LEU A 116 -5.24 10.72 9.23
N ASP A 117 -4.32 11.06 8.34
CA ASP A 117 -3.50 12.25 8.49
C ASP A 117 -4.18 13.40 7.73
N GLN A 118 -4.29 14.55 8.38
CA GLN A 118 -4.87 15.75 7.80
C GLN A 118 -3.87 16.89 7.84
N PHE A 119 -3.76 17.60 6.74
CA PHE A 119 -3.00 18.84 6.64
C PHE A 119 -3.98 19.94 6.26
N ALA A 120 -3.91 21.08 6.92
CA ALA A 120 -4.88 22.16 6.72
C ALA A 120 -4.21 23.53 6.72
N VAL A 121 -4.80 24.46 5.97
CA VAL A 121 -4.56 25.89 6.10
C VAL A 121 -5.66 26.48 6.98
N PRO A 122 -5.39 26.78 8.26
CA PRO A 122 -6.43 27.09 9.24
C PRO A 122 -7.31 28.28 8.87
N SER A 123 -6.77 29.27 8.13
CA SER A 123 -7.47 30.50 7.76
C SER A 123 -8.20 30.45 6.43
N GLN A 124 -7.97 29.42 5.60
CA GLN A 124 -8.44 29.38 4.21
C GLN A 124 -9.31 28.17 3.87
N GLY A 125 -9.42 27.20 4.80
CA GLY A 125 -10.31 26.04 4.64
C GLY A 125 -9.76 24.94 3.74
N ALA A 126 -8.60 25.12 3.10
CA ALA A 126 -7.95 24.07 2.31
C ALA A 126 -7.50 22.93 3.21
N THR A 127 -7.76 21.69 2.79
CA THR A 127 -7.36 20.49 3.50
C THR A 127 -6.77 19.44 2.56
N VAL A 128 -5.73 18.77 3.02
CA VAL A 128 -5.24 17.52 2.41
C VAL A 128 -5.48 16.39 3.39
N ILE A 129 -6.15 15.35 2.94
CA ILE A 129 -6.46 14.16 3.71
C ILE A 129 -5.69 12.99 3.12
N VAL A 130 -5.04 12.20 3.97
CA VAL A 130 -4.37 10.96 3.59
C VAL A 130 -5.02 9.80 4.30
N GLU A 131 -5.55 8.88 3.51
CA GLU A 131 -6.09 7.60 3.96
C GLU A 131 -5.22 6.47 3.41
N ALA A 132 -5.04 5.42 4.17
CA ALA A 132 -4.37 4.21 3.71
C ALA A 132 -5.20 2.98 4.08
N VAL A 133 -5.17 1.97 3.21
CA VAL A 133 -5.90 0.72 3.40
C VAL A 133 -5.06 -0.46 2.92
N ASP A 134 -5.06 -1.53 3.70
CA ASP A 134 -4.47 -2.79 3.27
C ASP A 134 -5.31 -3.40 2.14
N LEU A 135 -4.65 -3.75 1.07
CA LEU A 135 -5.27 -4.35 -0.11
C LEU A 135 -5.09 -5.87 -0.11
N GLU A 136 -6.01 -6.57 -0.77
CA GLU A 136 -5.87 -8.01 -0.99
C GLU A 136 -4.67 -8.32 -1.89
N LEU A 137 -4.13 -9.54 -1.72
CA LEU A 137 -3.00 -9.99 -2.51
C LEU A 137 -3.30 -9.94 -4.01
N GLY A 138 -2.46 -9.25 -4.77
CA GLY A 138 -2.64 -9.08 -6.22
C GLY A 138 -3.50 -7.89 -6.63
N ALA A 139 -3.98 -7.07 -5.68
CA ALA A 139 -4.61 -5.80 -6.02
C ALA A 139 -3.58 -4.86 -6.67
N ASP A 140 -4.00 -4.21 -7.74
CA ASP A 140 -3.19 -3.28 -8.51
C ASP A 140 -3.75 -1.84 -8.45
N LEU A 141 -3.00 -0.89 -9.00
CA LEU A 141 -3.41 0.51 -9.05
C LEU A 141 -4.73 0.71 -9.79
N GLY A 142 -4.97 -0.03 -10.88
CA GLY A 142 -6.19 0.09 -11.69
C GLY A 142 -7.42 -0.28 -10.88
N GLY A 143 -7.41 -1.46 -10.26
CA GLY A 143 -8.50 -1.95 -9.42
C GLY A 143 -8.75 -1.05 -8.21
N PHE A 144 -7.69 -0.54 -7.57
CA PHE A 144 -7.85 0.38 -6.45
C PHE A 144 -8.43 1.74 -6.88
N ALA A 145 -7.96 2.30 -8.00
CA ALA A 145 -8.50 3.54 -8.56
C ALA A 145 -9.98 3.40 -8.93
N ASP A 146 -10.37 2.29 -9.56
CA ASP A 146 -11.76 2.01 -9.89
C ASP A 146 -12.63 1.88 -8.64
N PHE A 147 -12.14 1.23 -7.60
CA PHE A 147 -12.82 1.13 -6.31
C PHE A 147 -13.06 2.51 -5.69
N VAL A 148 -12.04 3.38 -5.63
CA VAL A 148 -12.15 4.74 -5.08
C VAL A 148 -13.16 5.55 -5.89
N ARG A 149 -13.03 5.55 -7.23
CA ARG A 149 -13.95 6.27 -8.12
C ARG A 149 -15.40 5.78 -8.01
N GLN A 150 -15.59 4.48 -7.76
CA GLN A 150 -16.93 3.93 -7.52
C GLN A 150 -17.51 4.40 -6.19
N LYS A 151 -16.68 4.47 -5.13
CA LYS A 151 -17.08 5.07 -3.84
C LYS A 151 -17.52 6.53 -4.01
N ASP A 152 -16.74 7.31 -4.75
CA ASP A 152 -17.06 8.72 -5.04
C ASP A 152 -18.40 8.85 -5.77
N LYS A 153 -18.62 8.06 -6.82
CA LYS A 153 -19.89 8.03 -7.54
C LYS A 153 -21.06 7.66 -6.64
N THR A 154 -20.86 6.70 -5.72
CA THR A 154 -21.90 6.29 -4.76
C THR A 154 -22.20 7.41 -3.77
N ALA A 155 -21.21 8.25 -3.44
CA ALA A 155 -21.38 9.47 -2.65
C ALA A 155 -21.98 10.65 -3.44
N GLY A 156 -22.34 10.46 -4.71
CA GLY A 156 -22.92 11.49 -5.57
C GLY A 156 -21.87 12.39 -6.24
N LEU A 157 -20.58 12.10 -6.08
CA LEU A 157 -19.49 12.85 -6.72
C LEU A 157 -19.34 12.42 -8.18
N LYS A 158 -18.72 13.30 -8.98
CA LYS A 158 -18.48 13.05 -10.41
C LYS A 158 -16.98 13.14 -10.72
N PRO A 159 -16.20 12.05 -10.48
CA PRO A 159 -14.78 12.04 -10.82
C PRO A 159 -14.53 12.34 -12.29
N GLY A 160 -13.64 13.28 -12.55
CA GLY A 160 -13.16 13.60 -13.90
C GLY A 160 -12.35 12.48 -14.54
N PRO A 161 -11.80 12.66 -15.73
CA PRO A 161 -10.90 11.69 -16.35
C PRO A 161 -9.64 11.53 -15.50
N GLY A 162 -9.18 10.29 -15.32
CA GLY A 162 -7.93 10.00 -14.62
C GLY A 162 -6.72 10.23 -15.52
N THR A 163 -5.67 10.77 -14.96
CA THR A 163 -4.34 10.86 -15.60
C THR A 163 -3.30 10.14 -14.75
N ILE A 164 -2.21 9.73 -15.39
CA ILE A 164 -1.10 9.05 -14.71
C ILE A 164 -0.10 10.08 -14.21
N THR A 165 0.38 9.89 -13.00
CA THR A 165 1.45 10.64 -12.35
C THR A 165 2.38 9.69 -11.59
N GLU A 166 3.34 10.23 -10.83
CA GLU A 166 4.29 9.45 -10.07
C GLU A 166 4.52 10.07 -8.68
N ILE A 167 4.61 9.23 -7.66
CA ILE A 167 4.93 9.61 -6.28
C ILE A 167 6.07 8.71 -5.79
N ASP A 168 7.22 9.28 -5.47
CA ASP A 168 8.41 8.55 -4.98
C ASP A 168 8.80 7.36 -5.89
N GLY A 169 8.73 7.55 -7.22
CA GLY A 169 9.04 6.49 -8.19
C GLY A 169 7.92 5.46 -8.37
N VAL A 170 6.77 5.63 -7.72
CA VAL A 170 5.63 4.72 -7.84
C VAL A 170 4.55 5.35 -8.70
N THR A 171 4.05 4.61 -9.69
CA THR A 171 2.95 5.07 -10.56
C THR A 171 1.69 5.32 -9.74
N ALA A 172 1.04 6.45 -9.97
CA ALA A 172 -0.19 6.88 -9.33
C ALA A 172 -1.21 7.36 -10.37
N GLN A 173 -2.49 7.41 -10.00
CA GLN A 173 -3.53 8.06 -10.79
C GLN A 173 -4.03 9.30 -10.07
N VAL A 174 -4.38 10.33 -10.85
CA VAL A 174 -4.94 11.58 -10.34
C VAL A 174 -6.15 11.98 -11.16
N TRP A 175 -7.17 12.53 -10.49
CA TRP A 175 -8.35 13.15 -11.12
C TRP A 175 -8.90 14.28 -10.26
N ASP A 176 -9.65 15.17 -10.90
CA ASP A 176 -10.32 16.27 -10.23
C ASP A 176 -11.83 16.00 -10.12
N ILE A 177 -12.44 16.53 -9.08
CA ILE A 177 -13.87 16.48 -8.80
C ILE A 177 -14.34 17.90 -8.45
N THR A 178 -15.42 18.34 -9.06
CA THR A 178 -16.07 19.61 -8.72
C THR A 178 -17.38 19.32 -8.01
N VAL A 179 -17.61 19.98 -6.87
CA VAL A 179 -18.80 19.81 -6.04
C VAL A 179 -19.40 21.19 -5.75
N ALA A 180 -20.68 21.36 -6.07
CA ALA A 180 -21.43 22.52 -5.62
C ALA A 180 -22.16 22.18 -4.31
N SER A 181 -21.98 23.01 -3.28
CA SER A 181 -22.76 22.89 -2.05
C SER A 181 -24.19 23.44 -2.26
N GLU A 182 -25.10 23.06 -1.37
CA GLU A 182 -26.45 23.62 -1.34
C GLU A 182 -26.46 25.14 -1.09
N ALA A 183 -25.44 25.67 -0.42
CA ALA A 183 -25.24 27.10 -0.16
C ALA A 183 -24.65 27.87 -1.37
N GLY A 184 -24.43 27.20 -2.51
CA GLY A 184 -23.91 27.81 -3.73
C GLY A 184 -22.38 27.94 -3.78
N THR A 185 -21.66 27.48 -2.76
CA THR A 185 -20.19 27.44 -2.78
C THR A 185 -19.73 26.27 -3.64
N THR A 186 -18.81 26.50 -4.56
CA THR A 186 -18.18 25.46 -5.35
C THR A 186 -16.87 25.02 -4.68
N TYR A 187 -16.72 23.73 -4.48
CA TYR A 187 -15.50 23.09 -4.00
C TYR A 187 -14.85 22.32 -5.14
N GLN A 188 -13.54 22.29 -5.12
CA GLN A 188 -12.74 21.45 -6.02
C GLN A 188 -11.91 20.50 -5.19
N LEU A 189 -11.92 19.24 -5.59
CA LEU A 189 -11.10 18.19 -4.98
C LEU A 189 -10.12 17.68 -6.05
N ARG A 190 -8.89 17.40 -5.64
CA ARG A 190 -7.93 16.62 -6.42
C ARG A 190 -7.57 15.37 -5.65
N GLU A 191 -7.87 14.26 -6.24
CA GLU A 191 -7.58 12.96 -5.66
C GLU A 191 -6.41 12.30 -6.36
N VAL A 192 -5.51 11.75 -5.57
CA VAL A 192 -4.40 10.94 -6.03
C VAL A 192 -4.47 9.60 -5.34
N VAL A 193 -4.40 8.52 -6.11
CA VAL A 193 -4.32 7.16 -5.58
C VAL A 193 -3.03 6.51 -6.03
N VAL A 194 -2.42 5.76 -5.12
CA VAL A 194 -1.19 5.02 -5.36
C VAL A 194 -1.24 3.70 -4.61
N VAL A 195 -0.65 2.66 -5.18
CA VAL A 195 -0.53 1.33 -4.55
C VAL A 195 0.92 0.94 -4.47
N LYS A 196 1.38 0.58 -3.26
CA LYS A 196 2.73 0.07 -3.02
C LYS A 196 2.70 -0.97 -1.91
N ASP A 197 3.38 -2.09 -2.10
CA ASP A 197 3.52 -3.15 -1.09
C ASP A 197 2.19 -3.60 -0.46
N GLN A 198 1.12 -3.74 -1.29
CA GLN A 198 -0.24 -4.12 -0.89
C GLN A 198 -0.96 -3.11 0.02
N VAL A 199 -0.47 -1.87 0.07
CA VAL A 199 -1.17 -0.76 0.69
C VAL A 199 -1.64 0.19 -0.41
N GLY A 200 -2.89 0.61 -0.33
CA GLY A 200 -3.47 1.66 -1.17
C GLY A 200 -3.57 2.96 -0.39
N TRP A 201 -3.01 4.03 -0.93
CA TRP A 201 -3.17 5.38 -0.38
C TRP A 201 -4.12 6.19 -1.27
N ARG A 202 -5.04 6.89 -0.62
CA ARG A 202 -5.86 7.93 -1.20
C ARG A 202 -5.45 9.25 -0.58
N ILE A 203 -5.04 10.21 -1.41
CA ILE A 203 -4.56 11.52 -0.99
C ILE A 203 -5.46 12.55 -1.66
N THR A 204 -6.23 13.31 -0.87
CA THR A 204 -7.25 14.21 -1.38
C THR A 204 -6.95 15.64 -0.93
N LEU A 205 -6.70 16.54 -1.87
CA LEU A 205 -6.80 17.98 -1.65
C LEU A 205 -8.27 18.38 -1.81
N ASN A 206 -8.81 19.11 -0.85
CA ASN A 206 -10.14 19.71 -0.90
C ASN A 206 -10.03 21.21 -0.60
N ASP A 207 -10.61 22.04 -1.45
CA ASP A 207 -10.61 23.49 -1.30
C ASP A 207 -11.82 24.14 -1.97
N VAL A 208 -12.07 25.41 -1.65
CA VAL A 208 -12.98 26.25 -2.42
C VAL A 208 -12.36 26.50 -3.79
N ALA A 209 -13.19 26.44 -4.84
CA ALA A 209 -12.71 26.53 -6.23
C ALA A 209 -11.89 27.80 -6.50
N ASP A 210 -12.24 28.91 -5.88
CA ASP A 210 -11.56 30.19 -6.07
C ASP A 210 -10.10 30.23 -5.55
N ASN A 211 -9.75 29.38 -4.58
CA ASN A 211 -8.43 29.31 -3.98
C ASN A 211 -7.65 28.04 -4.38
N PHE A 212 -8.32 27.16 -5.12
CA PHE A 212 -7.81 25.80 -5.40
C PHE A 212 -6.43 25.80 -6.07
N ASP A 213 -6.21 26.66 -7.06
CA ASP A 213 -4.95 26.69 -7.81
C ASP A 213 -3.75 27.06 -6.95
N ASP A 214 -3.93 27.99 -6.00
CA ASP A 214 -2.88 28.42 -5.07
C ASP A 214 -2.48 27.25 -4.14
N HIS A 215 -3.46 26.52 -3.64
CA HIS A 215 -3.21 25.38 -2.75
C HIS A 215 -2.81 24.11 -3.51
N ALA A 216 -3.23 23.97 -4.78
CA ALA A 216 -2.79 22.86 -5.64
C ALA A 216 -1.26 22.87 -5.85
N ALA A 217 -0.63 24.06 -5.92
CA ALA A 217 0.82 24.17 -6.01
C ALA A 217 1.52 23.61 -4.73
N ASN A 218 0.98 23.92 -3.55
CA ASN A 218 1.44 23.37 -2.27
C ASN A 218 1.23 21.87 -2.18
N PHE A 219 0.07 21.38 -2.61
CA PHE A 219 -0.23 19.95 -2.69
C PHE A 219 0.77 19.20 -3.58
N GLN A 220 1.08 19.76 -4.76
CA GLN A 220 2.11 19.19 -5.64
C GLN A 220 3.51 19.19 -4.97
N ALA A 221 3.84 20.19 -4.16
CA ALA A 221 5.09 20.20 -3.40
C ALA A 221 5.11 19.10 -2.33
N MET A 222 3.99 18.86 -1.63
CA MET A 222 3.85 17.72 -0.71
C MET A 222 4.08 16.39 -1.44
N LEU A 223 3.43 16.16 -2.58
CA LEU A 223 3.58 14.93 -3.38
C LEU A 223 5.01 14.73 -3.88
N ARG A 224 5.70 15.78 -4.32
CA ARG A 224 7.11 15.69 -4.74
C ARG A 224 8.07 15.33 -3.60
N SER A 225 7.75 15.77 -2.38
CA SER A 225 8.55 15.48 -1.18
C SER A 225 8.18 14.16 -0.51
N TRP A 226 7.12 13.51 -0.97
CA TRP A 226 6.64 12.23 -0.44
C TRP A 226 7.70 11.15 -0.54
N ARG A 227 7.86 10.37 0.53
CA ARG A 227 8.71 9.17 0.58
C ARG A 227 7.97 8.07 1.30
N PHE A 228 7.92 6.90 0.69
CA PHE A 228 7.43 5.69 1.34
C PHE A 228 8.53 5.08 2.24
N ARG A 229 8.08 4.46 3.35
CA ARG A 229 8.97 3.86 4.36
C ARG A 229 8.87 2.34 4.33
#